data_b5cb0b5b3f1dce8fec46cadc7eab5cc7
#
_entry.id   b5cb0b5b3f1dce8fec46cadc7eab5cc7
#
_cell.length_a   1.000
_cell.length_b   1.000
_cell.length_c   1.000
_cell.angle_alpha   90.00
_cell.angle_beta   90.00
_cell.angle_gamma   90.00
#
_symmetry.space_group_name_H-M   'P 1'
#
loop_
_entity.id
_entity.type
_entity.pdbx_description
1 polymer ?
#
loop_
_entity_poly.entity_id
_entity_poly.type
_entity_poly.pdbx_seq_one_letter_code
_entity_poly.pdbx_strand_id
1 'polypeptide(L)'
;MSEGAQGTPQGSNDLLRVAEAVHAGEVSVAFKPGPTVRAKIGDKLLDIAEASQVPLESGCRMGMCGSDPVRIIEGAENLSPVRSAERRTLERLGVAGDCRMACVSRLQGPVVVDPQPLLAEPAERDGEEATPPVVVADRSLQQAIRNVVILGAGAGGVTTAEELRHVLPDAHLTLIGEEPYDFYNRMAITRLVSESASIDSLYLNRRDWAESRRVEYRRGVAATVIDRANRQVETDDGRRIPYDRLVIATGARPYVPPIEGFGVAGSFVVRTIDDAVQIQQYARRWRGRTAVVVGGGLLGLETAYNVAQLDLRVLVLDRGPWPLSRQLDEQAGALLWEMLEDLGIELLPKTEARCVLADERVTGVELIDGNELEAQLCIVATGIEPNTALAEAAGLEVAAGITVDDAMRTSDPSIFAVGDVVDHGGRRYGLWPAAVEQAQVAATNMIGGAAAYRLAAPPARLKVPGIDLLSIGVVDAHGRESHAVVTTAYGTRRYRKLILEDGRVTGAIILGNPELFDDVTNAVENRIQVGADLDALESGKWEALSRAVEGETLAR
;
A
#
# COMPACT_ATOMS: atom_id res chain seq x y z
N MET A 1 -69.44 12.31 26.74
CA MET A 1 -68.97 13.45 25.92
C MET A 1 -67.48 13.30 25.86
N SER A 2 -67.03 12.74 24.78
CA SER A 2 -66.34 13.32 23.62
C SER A 2 -64.89 13.62 23.95
N GLU A 3 -63.88 13.28 23.29
CA GLU A 3 -63.46 12.93 21.91
C GLU A 3 -61.98 12.55 22.03
N GLY A 4 -61.38 11.58 21.53
CA GLY A 4 -61.13 11.20 20.18
C GLY A 4 -60.02 12.04 19.55
N ALA A 5 -58.73 11.63 19.64
CA ALA A 5 -57.71 12.13 18.73
C ALA A 5 -56.81 10.96 18.29
N GLN A 6 -57.00 10.58 17.05
CA GLN A 6 -56.20 9.63 16.31
C GLN A 6 -54.84 10.25 15.96
N GLY A 7 -53.75 9.58 16.27
CA GLY A 7 -52.44 9.88 15.74
C GLY A 7 -52.24 9.17 14.39
N THR A 8 -52.07 9.93 13.34
CA THR A 8 -51.68 9.50 11.99
C THR A 8 -50.21 9.05 11.94
N PRO A 9 -49.85 8.07 11.17
CA PRO A 9 -48.47 7.58 11.09
C PRO A 9 -47.59 8.49 10.23
N GLN A 10 -46.47 8.92 10.79
CA GLN A 10 -45.40 9.71 10.15
C GLN A 10 -44.50 8.91 9.18
N GLY A 11 -45.05 7.91 8.48
CA GLY A 11 -44.28 7.00 7.63
C GLY A 11 -44.19 7.34 6.14
N SER A 12 -44.90 8.38 5.66
CA SER A 12 -45.02 8.64 4.21
C SER A 12 -44.18 9.81 3.66
N ASN A 13 -43.50 10.58 4.51
CA ASN A 13 -42.68 11.72 4.07
C ASN A 13 -41.22 11.40 3.76
N ASP A 14 -40.67 10.28 4.26
CA ASP A 14 -39.28 9.90 4.00
C ASP A 14 -39.10 9.26 2.62
N LEU A 15 -40.11 8.52 2.12
CA LEU A 15 -40.07 7.94 0.77
C LEU A 15 -40.21 8.98 -0.35
N LEU A 16 -40.90 10.08 -0.11
CA LEU A 16 -41.02 11.19 -1.08
C LEU A 16 -39.74 12.04 -1.16
N ARG A 17 -38.98 12.16 -0.07
CA ARG A 17 -37.67 12.83 -0.07
C ARG A 17 -36.60 12.02 -0.79
N VAL A 18 -36.68 10.70 -0.77
CA VAL A 18 -35.78 9.79 -1.51
C VAL A 18 -36.05 9.88 -3.03
N ALA A 19 -37.29 10.05 -3.46
CA ALA A 19 -37.65 10.16 -4.89
C ALA A 19 -37.25 11.49 -5.55
N GLU A 20 -37.13 12.59 -4.81
CA GLU A 20 -36.68 13.88 -5.36
C GLU A 20 -35.16 13.99 -5.58
N ALA A 21 -34.36 13.09 -4.98
CA ALA A 21 -32.89 13.12 -5.06
C ALA A 21 -32.30 12.41 -6.30
N VAL A 22 -33.10 11.64 -7.03
CA VAL A 22 -32.67 10.91 -8.25
C VAL A 22 -32.34 11.85 -9.43
N HIS A 23 -32.67 13.13 -9.32
CA HIS A 23 -32.49 14.10 -10.41
C HIS A 23 -31.10 14.76 -10.48
N ALA A 24 -30.17 14.45 -9.57
CA ALA A 24 -28.84 15.08 -9.54
C ALA A 24 -27.64 14.10 -9.58
N GLY A 25 -27.88 12.79 -9.80
CA GLY A 25 -26.77 11.82 -9.78
C GLY A 25 -26.16 11.56 -8.39
N GLU A 26 -26.81 12.03 -7.33
CA GLU A 26 -26.40 11.77 -5.94
C GLU A 26 -27.31 10.73 -5.29
N VAL A 27 -26.67 9.84 -4.50
CA VAL A 27 -27.32 8.74 -3.76
C VAL A 27 -27.02 8.82 -2.27
N SER A 28 -27.83 8.17 -1.46
CA SER A 28 -27.63 8.12 0.01
C SER A 28 -26.67 7.00 0.37
N VAL A 29 -25.69 7.31 1.21
CA VAL A 29 -24.79 6.34 1.86
C VAL A 29 -24.95 6.48 3.36
N ALA A 30 -25.46 5.44 4.02
CA ALA A 30 -25.64 5.42 5.47
C ALA A 30 -24.60 4.51 6.11
N PHE A 31 -23.73 5.07 6.96
CA PHE A 31 -22.84 4.30 7.80
C PHE A 31 -23.53 3.95 9.12
N LYS A 32 -23.43 2.70 9.56
CA LYS A 32 -24.02 2.21 10.83
C LYS A 32 -23.01 1.38 11.63
N PRO A 33 -22.47 1.92 12.74
CA PRO A 33 -22.78 3.23 13.31
C PRO A 33 -22.13 4.36 12.52
N GLY A 34 -22.82 5.53 12.43
CA GLY A 34 -22.25 6.72 11.81
C GLY A 34 -23.25 7.59 11.05
N PRO A 35 -22.73 8.54 10.25
CA PRO A 35 -23.54 9.49 9.51
C PRO A 35 -24.25 8.85 8.30
N THR A 36 -25.32 9.53 7.85
CA THR A 36 -25.89 9.33 6.53
C THR A 36 -25.52 10.53 5.67
N VAL A 37 -24.87 10.30 4.55
CA VAL A 37 -24.35 11.33 3.66
C VAL A 37 -24.86 11.17 2.24
N ARG A 38 -24.77 12.21 1.42
CA ARG A 38 -25.02 12.15 -0.02
C ARG A 38 -23.68 12.07 -0.74
N ALA A 39 -23.62 11.20 -1.74
CA ALA A 39 -22.44 10.98 -2.56
C ALA A 39 -22.86 10.75 -4.02
N LYS A 40 -21.97 10.97 -4.94
CA LYS A 40 -22.23 10.80 -6.37
C LYS A 40 -22.13 9.33 -6.78
N ILE A 41 -22.90 8.93 -7.77
CA ILE A 41 -22.72 7.65 -8.45
C ILE A 41 -21.29 7.62 -9.03
N GLY A 42 -20.57 6.51 -8.78
CA GLY A 42 -19.16 6.35 -9.13
C GLY A 42 -18.16 6.62 -8.01
N ASP A 43 -18.55 7.36 -6.95
CA ASP A 43 -17.69 7.57 -5.79
C ASP A 43 -17.38 6.25 -5.07
N LYS A 44 -16.20 6.15 -4.47
CA LYS A 44 -15.80 4.98 -3.69
C LYS A 44 -16.25 5.09 -2.25
N LEU A 45 -16.63 3.97 -1.65
CA LEU A 45 -17.04 3.93 -0.24
C LEU A 45 -15.95 4.45 0.70
N LEU A 46 -14.67 4.16 0.43
CA LEU A 46 -13.56 4.65 1.26
C LEU A 46 -13.45 6.18 1.21
N ASP A 47 -13.52 6.78 0.01
CA ASP A 47 -13.37 8.23 -0.15
C ASP A 47 -14.53 8.97 0.55
N ILE A 48 -15.74 8.41 0.48
CA ILE A 48 -16.92 8.93 1.18
C ILE A 48 -16.75 8.80 2.70
N ALA A 49 -16.25 7.67 3.19
CA ALA A 49 -16.00 7.45 4.60
C ALA A 49 -14.97 8.43 5.16
N GLU A 50 -13.86 8.64 4.45
CA GLU A 50 -12.83 9.61 4.81
C GLU A 50 -13.38 11.04 4.85
N ALA A 51 -14.10 11.46 3.81
CA ALA A 51 -14.73 12.78 3.75
C ALA A 51 -15.76 13.02 4.87
N SER A 52 -16.38 11.95 5.35
CA SER A 52 -17.41 11.96 6.40
C SER A 52 -16.85 11.63 7.79
N GLN A 53 -15.53 11.55 7.93
CA GLN A 53 -14.82 11.22 9.18
C GLN A 53 -15.25 9.86 9.79
N VAL A 54 -15.68 8.92 8.97
CA VAL A 54 -15.93 7.54 9.39
C VAL A 54 -14.58 6.82 9.52
N PRO A 55 -14.29 6.19 10.66
CA PRO A 55 -12.98 5.58 10.91
C PRO A 55 -12.80 4.29 10.10
N LEU A 56 -12.41 4.41 8.85
CA LEU A 56 -11.94 3.32 8.01
C LEU A 56 -10.43 3.44 7.78
N GLU A 57 -9.74 2.32 7.86
CA GLU A 57 -8.32 2.30 7.56
C GLU A 57 -8.09 2.34 6.04
N SER A 58 -7.17 3.17 5.59
CA SER A 58 -6.74 3.17 4.20
C SER A 58 -5.35 2.54 4.06
N GLY A 59 -5.19 1.73 3.02
CA GLY A 59 -3.92 1.06 2.71
C GLY A 59 -3.49 1.31 1.27
N CYS A 60 -3.39 0.24 0.47
CA CYS A 60 -2.97 0.30 -0.93
C CYS A 60 -3.99 0.99 -1.86
N ARG A 61 -5.24 1.14 -1.44
CA ARG A 61 -6.38 1.67 -2.21
C ARG A 61 -6.67 0.91 -3.53
N MET A 62 -6.22 -0.34 -3.62
CA MET A 62 -6.36 -1.23 -4.78
C MET A 62 -7.11 -2.53 -4.45
N GLY A 63 -7.70 -2.62 -3.25
CA GLY A 63 -8.43 -3.80 -2.78
C GLY A 63 -7.55 -5.01 -2.43
N MET A 64 -6.23 -4.86 -2.41
CA MET A 64 -5.28 -5.98 -2.25
C MET A 64 -4.68 -6.12 -0.85
N CYS A 65 -4.52 -5.02 -0.11
CA CYS A 65 -3.91 -5.08 1.23
C CYS A 65 -4.85 -5.61 2.30
N GLY A 66 -6.16 -5.35 2.19
CA GLY A 66 -7.14 -5.79 3.17
C GLY A 66 -7.37 -4.82 4.33
N SER A 67 -7.00 -3.54 4.18
CA SER A 67 -7.07 -2.58 5.29
C SER A 67 -8.46 -1.98 5.51
N ASP A 68 -9.34 -2.03 4.50
CA ASP A 68 -10.61 -1.31 4.46
C ASP A 68 -11.82 -2.21 4.13
N PRO A 69 -11.95 -3.42 4.71
CA PRO A 69 -13.15 -4.20 4.53
C PRO A 69 -14.32 -3.52 5.24
N VAL A 70 -15.48 -3.54 4.61
CA VAL A 70 -16.75 -3.05 5.16
C VAL A 70 -17.84 -4.07 4.88
N ARG A 71 -18.85 -4.15 5.74
CA ARG A 71 -20.04 -4.98 5.51
C ARG A 71 -21.12 -4.15 4.85
N ILE A 72 -21.76 -4.71 3.83
CA ILE A 72 -22.91 -4.10 3.16
C ILE A 72 -24.17 -4.65 3.79
N ILE A 73 -24.87 -3.82 4.56
CA ILE A 73 -26.11 -4.22 5.25
C ILE A 73 -27.27 -4.24 4.24
N GLU A 74 -27.34 -3.22 3.36
CA GLU A 74 -28.38 -3.09 2.33
C GLU A 74 -27.79 -2.46 1.07
N GLY A 75 -28.29 -2.84 -0.11
CA GLY A 75 -27.91 -2.24 -1.38
C GLY A 75 -26.61 -2.81 -1.98
N ALA A 76 -26.28 -4.07 -1.74
CA ALA A 76 -25.11 -4.71 -2.33
C ALA A 76 -25.13 -4.70 -3.87
N GLU A 77 -26.32 -4.78 -4.48
CA GLU A 77 -26.56 -4.66 -5.91
C GLU A 77 -26.28 -3.25 -6.46
N ASN A 78 -26.21 -2.25 -5.58
CA ASN A 78 -25.92 -0.84 -5.87
C ASN A 78 -24.42 -0.51 -5.78
N LEU A 79 -23.57 -1.53 -5.84
CA LEU A 79 -22.12 -1.39 -5.89
C LEU A 79 -21.55 -2.00 -7.16
N SER A 80 -20.37 -1.51 -7.56
CA SER A 80 -19.62 -2.09 -8.67
C SER A 80 -19.36 -3.60 -8.45
N PRO A 81 -19.27 -4.44 -9.50
CA PRO A 81 -18.98 -5.86 -9.37
C PRO A 81 -17.69 -6.16 -8.61
N VAL A 82 -17.68 -7.24 -7.84
CA VAL A 82 -16.49 -7.72 -7.12
C VAL A 82 -15.41 -8.15 -8.10
N ARG A 83 -14.23 -7.54 -8.03
CA ARG A 83 -13.07 -7.90 -8.85
C ARG A 83 -12.32 -9.11 -8.28
N SER A 84 -11.58 -9.84 -9.10
CA SER A 84 -10.84 -11.04 -8.66
C SER A 84 -9.81 -10.74 -7.55
N ALA A 85 -9.12 -9.60 -7.60
CA ALA A 85 -8.18 -9.18 -6.57
C ALA A 85 -8.89 -8.89 -5.23
N GLU A 86 -10.04 -8.21 -5.28
CA GLU A 86 -10.88 -7.95 -4.11
C GLU A 86 -11.38 -9.26 -3.49
N ARG A 87 -11.90 -10.18 -4.30
CA ARG A 87 -12.40 -11.49 -3.84
C ARG A 87 -11.32 -12.26 -3.08
N ARG A 88 -10.11 -12.39 -3.65
CA ARG A 88 -8.98 -13.06 -2.97
C ARG A 88 -8.63 -12.40 -1.63
N THR A 89 -8.72 -11.07 -1.57
CA THR A 89 -8.46 -10.34 -0.33
C THR A 89 -9.52 -10.62 0.72
N LEU A 90 -10.80 -10.60 0.37
CA LEU A 90 -11.90 -10.91 1.29
C LEU A 90 -11.83 -12.36 1.80
N GLU A 91 -11.48 -13.31 0.93
CA GLU A 91 -11.24 -14.71 1.29
C GLU A 91 -10.07 -14.85 2.27
N ARG A 92 -8.97 -14.12 2.06
CA ARG A 92 -7.82 -14.08 2.97
C ARG A 92 -8.19 -13.54 4.34
N LEU A 93 -8.97 -12.45 4.37
CA LEU A 93 -9.45 -11.86 5.60
C LEU A 93 -10.46 -12.76 6.33
N GLY A 94 -11.09 -13.70 5.62
CA GLY A 94 -12.14 -14.57 6.17
C GLY A 94 -13.35 -13.76 6.64
N VAL A 95 -13.69 -12.67 5.96
CA VAL A 95 -14.88 -11.86 6.26
C VAL A 95 -16.11 -12.46 5.59
N ALA A 96 -17.32 -12.09 6.06
CA ALA A 96 -18.59 -12.59 5.54
C ALA A 96 -18.79 -12.26 4.05
N GLY A 97 -19.61 -13.02 3.34
CA GLY A 97 -19.85 -12.86 1.90
C GLY A 97 -20.57 -11.56 1.50
N ASP A 98 -21.12 -10.84 2.48
CA ASP A 98 -21.70 -9.50 2.34
C ASP A 98 -20.68 -8.37 2.54
N CYS A 99 -19.40 -8.70 2.68
CA CYS A 99 -18.31 -7.71 2.81
C CYS A 99 -17.73 -7.30 1.46
N ARG A 100 -17.26 -6.06 1.41
CA ARG A 100 -16.58 -5.43 0.27
C ARG A 100 -15.31 -4.70 0.75
N MET A 101 -14.35 -4.51 -0.16
CA MET A 101 -13.25 -3.58 0.09
C MET A 101 -13.70 -2.16 -0.28
N ALA A 102 -13.77 -1.25 0.69
CA ALA A 102 -14.31 0.10 0.49
C ALA A 102 -13.54 0.91 -0.56
N CYS A 103 -12.23 0.71 -0.66
CA CYS A 103 -11.37 1.43 -1.60
C CYS A 103 -11.59 1.08 -3.08
N VAL A 104 -12.28 -0.01 -3.39
CA VAL A 104 -12.56 -0.42 -4.77
C VAL A 104 -14.05 -0.53 -5.07
N SER A 105 -14.93 -0.40 -4.06
CA SER A 105 -16.37 -0.45 -4.19
C SER A 105 -16.94 0.89 -4.58
N ARG A 106 -17.47 1.00 -5.81
CA ARG A 106 -18.06 2.23 -6.35
C ARG A 106 -19.57 2.20 -6.26
N LEU A 107 -20.16 3.35 -5.90
CA LEU A 107 -21.60 3.53 -5.83
C LEU A 107 -22.25 3.44 -7.22
N GLN A 108 -23.36 2.70 -7.29
CA GLN A 108 -24.30 2.67 -8.41
C GLN A 108 -25.72 3.04 -7.95
N GLY A 109 -25.94 3.12 -6.64
CA GLY A 109 -27.20 3.45 -6.00
C GLY A 109 -27.04 3.60 -4.48
N PRO A 110 -28.14 3.73 -3.74
CA PRO A 110 -28.09 3.90 -2.28
C PRO A 110 -27.63 2.64 -1.58
N VAL A 111 -26.79 2.80 -0.50
CA VAL A 111 -26.25 1.69 0.28
C VAL A 111 -26.28 1.99 1.77
N VAL A 112 -26.37 0.93 2.58
CA VAL A 112 -26.16 0.96 4.04
C VAL A 112 -24.93 0.13 4.36
N VAL A 113 -23.96 0.74 5.02
CA VAL A 113 -22.62 0.19 5.25
C VAL A 113 -22.33 0.12 6.74
N ASP A 114 -21.85 -1.04 7.21
CA ASP A 114 -21.22 -1.20 8.52
C ASP A 114 -19.69 -1.10 8.32
N PRO A 115 -19.02 -0.12 8.93
CA PRO A 115 -17.58 0.01 8.84
C PRO A 115 -16.80 -1.04 9.64
N GLN A 116 -17.48 -1.89 10.42
CA GLN A 116 -16.87 -2.96 11.20
C GLN A 116 -17.27 -4.32 10.61
N PRO A 117 -16.42 -4.92 9.75
CA PRO A 117 -16.75 -6.20 9.14
C PRO A 117 -16.82 -7.30 10.21
N LEU A 118 -17.88 -8.09 10.18
CA LEU A 118 -17.94 -9.30 10.96
C LEU A 118 -16.97 -10.32 10.34
N LEU A 119 -16.06 -10.85 11.15
CA LEU A 119 -15.30 -12.04 10.79
C LEU A 119 -16.33 -13.16 10.54
N ALA A 120 -16.23 -13.83 9.41
CA ALA A 120 -17.07 -14.99 9.15
C ALA A 120 -16.83 -16.01 10.28
N GLU A 121 -17.89 -16.47 10.94
CA GLU A 121 -17.78 -17.70 11.72
C GLU A 121 -17.27 -18.80 10.79
N PRO A 122 -16.48 -19.80 11.28
CA PRO A 122 -16.02 -20.88 10.44
C PRO A 122 -17.26 -21.56 9.84
N ALA A 123 -17.66 -21.14 8.65
CA ALA A 123 -18.74 -21.79 7.92
C ALA A 123 -18.26 -23.20 7.64
N GLU A 124 -19.06 -24.19 8.01
CA GLU A 124 -19.00 -25.51 7.41
C GLU A 124 -19.02 -25.28 5.89
N ARG A 125 -17.90 -25.63 5.24
CA ARG A 125 -17.72 -25.38 3.80
C ARG A 125 -18.58 -26.36 3.02
N ASP A 126 -19.86 -26.05 2.90
CA ASP A 126 -20.72 -26.64 1.89
C ASP A 126 -20.68 -25.75 0.64
N GLY A 127 -19.96 -26.24 -0.36
CA GLY A 127 -19.94 -25.66 -1.70
C GLY A 127 -18.57 -25.11 -2.12
N GLU A 128 -17.80 -25.94 -2.79
CA GLU A 128 -16.75 -25.53 -3.71
C GLU A 128 -17.36 -24.65 -4.81
N GLU A 129 -17.41 -23.32 -4.61
CA GLU A 129 -17.48 -22.43 -5.77
C GLU A 129 -16.13 -22.55 -6.49
N ALA A 130 -16.20 -23.15 -7.66
CA ALA A 130 -15.08 -23.43 -8.53
C ALA A 130 -14.28 -22.15 -8.80
N THR A 131 -13.14 -21.99 -8.13
CA THR A 131 -12.06 -21.14 -8.62
C THR A 131 -11.83 -21.52 -10.09
N PRO A 132 -11.76 -20.56 -11.04
CA PRO A 132 -11.51 -20.90 -12.43
C PRO A 132 -10.28 -21.83 -12.49
N PRO A 133 -10.33 -22.91 -13.26
CA PRO A 133 -9.26 -23.91 -13.24
C PRO A 133 -7.94 -23.22 -13.58
N VAL A 134 -7.00 -23.25 -12.64
CA VAL A 134 -5.62 -22.90 -12.92
C VAL A 134 -5.20 -23.84 -14.05
N VAL A 135 -4.87 -23.28 -15.20
CA VAL A 135 -4.32 -24.09 -16.31
C VAL A 135 -2.98 -24.62 -15.85
N VAL A 136 -2.99 -25.84 -15.33
CA VAL A 136 -1.78 -26.52 -14.87
C VAL A 136 -1.00 -26.93 -16.10
N ALA A 137 0.07 -26.21 -16.40
CA ALA A 137 0.90 -26.45 -17.57
C ALA A 137 1.64 -27.79 -17.51
N ASP A 138 2.02 -28.25 -16.29
CA ASP A 138 2.70 -29.52 -16.08
C ASP A 138 2.23 -30.21 -14.79
N ARG A 139 1.32 -31.17 -14.93
CA ARG A 139 0.81 -31.98 -13.81
C ARG A 139 1.90 -32.85 -13.16
N SER A 140 2.91 -33.29 -13.92
CA SER A 140 3.98 -34.13 -13.39
C SER A 140 4.90 -33.32 -12.46
N LEU A 141 5.21 -32.07 -12.85
CA LEU A 141 5.95 -31.13 -12.02
C LEU A 141 5.17 -30.73 -10.76
N GLN A 142 3.89 -30.46 -10.89
CA GLN A 142 3.02 -30.18 -9.75
C GLN A 142 3.02 -31.32 -8.73
N GLN A 143 2.92 -32.57 -9.18
CA GLN A 143 2.95 -33.76 -8.30
C GLN A 143 4.34 -34.02 -7.69
N ALA A 144 5.42 -33.58 -8.33
CA ALA A 144 6.79 -33.77 -7.85
C ALA A 144 7.16 -32.79 -6.73
N ILE A 145 6.47 -31.63 -6.63
CA ILE A 145 6.73 -30.61 -5.59
C ILE A 145 6.00 -31.02 -4.31
N ARG A 146 6.74 -31.40 -3.28
CA ARG A 146 6.21 -31.82 -1.97
C ARG A 146 6.46 -30.80 -0.87
N ASN A 147 7.59 -30.09 -0.92
CA ASN A 147 8.02 -29.17 0.11
C ASN A 147 8.36 -27.82 -0.51
N VAL A 148 7.70 -26.77 -0.07
CA VAL A 148 8.02 -25.39 -0.44
C VAL A 148 8.34 -24.60 0.82
N VAL A 149 9.50 -23.96 0.82
CA VAL A 149 9.92 -23.06 1.89
C VAL A 149 9.85 -21.62 1.40
N ILE A 150 9.28 -20.74 2.22
CA ILE A 150 9.11 -19.31 1.94
C ILE A 150 9.79 -18.52 3.05
N LEU A 151 10.79 -17.71 2.71
CA LEU A 151 11.55 -16.89 3.64
C LEU A 151 11.03 -15.45 3.64
N GLY A 152 10.43 -15.05 4.75
CA GLY A 152 9.83 -13.72 4.92
C GLY A 152 8.30 -13.75 4.89
N ALA A 153 7.67 -13.26 5.96
CA ALA A 153 6.22 -13.24 6.16
C ALA A 153 5.57 -11.87 5.85
N GLY A 154 6.17 -11.09 4.95
CA GLY A 154 5.59 -9.87 4.41
C GLY A 154 4.61 -10.13 3.27
N ALA A 155 4.21 -9.05 2.56
CA ALA A 155 3.24 -9.11 1.47
C ALA A 155 3.59 -10.14 0.39
N GLY A 156 4.86 -10.20 -0.03
CA GLY A 156 5.31 -11.18 -1.03
C GLY A 156 5.21 -12.62 -0.52
N GLY A 157 5.70 -12.91 0.69
CA GLY A 157 5.72 -14.26 1.23
C GLY A 157 4.34 -14.81 1.55
N VAL A 158 3.48 -14.02 2.18
CA VAL A 158 2.10 -14.43 2.50
C VAL A 158 1.29 -14.64 1.23
N THR A 159 1.36 -13.71 0.27
CA THR A 159 0.69 -13.88 -1.02
C THR A 159 1.21 -15.14 -1.75
N THR A 160 2.53 -15.40 -1.73
CA THR A 160 3.09 -16.63 -2.31
C THR A 160 2.50 -17.88 -1.65
N ALA A 161 2.39 -17.91 -0.32
CA ALA A 161 1.81 -19.05 0.39
C ALA A 161 0.34 -19.28 0.01
N GLU A 162 -0.44 -18.22 -0.15
CA GLU A 162 -1.84 -18.28 -0.58
C GLU A 162 -1.97 -18.82 -2.01
N GLU A 163 -1.25 -18.24 -2.96
CA GLU A 163 -1.29 -18.66 -4.36
C GLU A 163 -0.78 -20.11 -4.51
N LEU A 164 0.28 -20.49 -3.80
CA LEU A 164 0.77 -21.86 -3.81
C LEU A 164 -0.23 -22.86 -3.23
N ARG A 165 -0.99 -22.49 -2.20
CA ARG A 165 -2.02 -23.38 -1.67
C ARG A 165 -3.11 -23.67 -2.68
N HIS A 166 -3.45 -22.72 -3.57
CA HIS A 166 -4.40 -22.96 -4.67
C HIS A 166 -3.84 -23.92 -5.74
N VAL A 167 -2.55 -23.75 -6.10
CA VAL A 167 -1.95 -24.53 -7.18
C VAL A 167 -1.26 -25.82 -6.71
N LEU A 168 -0.89 -25.92 -5.43
CA LEU A 168 -0.25 -27.07 -4.78
C LEU A 168 -1.05 -27.46 -3.52
N PRO A 169 -2.26 -28.03 -3.65
CA PRO A 169 -3.14 -28.27 -2.50
C PRO A 169 -2.56 -29.25 -1.48
N ASP A 170 -1.68 -30.18 -1.90
CA ASP A 170 -1.14 -31.25 -1.06
C ASP A 170 0.33 -31.01 -0.61
N ALA A 171 0.97 -29.95 -1.11
CA ALA A 171 2.35 -29.64 -0.73
C ALA A 171 2.46 -29.17 0.72
N HIS A 172 3.55 -29.52 1.39
CA HIS A 172 3.91 -28.94 2.67
C HIS A 172 4.51 -27.56 2.44
N LEU A 173 3.84 -26.52 2.96
CA LEU A 173 4.27 -25.13 2.87
C LEU A 173 4.82 -24.68 4.22
N THR A 174 6.09 -24.27 4.27
CA THR A 174 6.70 -23.68 5.46
C THR A 174 6.99 -22.21 5.19
N LEU A 175 6.35 -21.31 5.97
CA LEU A 175 6.58 -19.87 5.96
C LEU A 175 7.43 -19.51 7.18
N ILE A 176 8.56 -18.84 6.96
CA ILE A 176 9.50 -18.45 8.02
C ILE A 176 9.50 -16.92 8.11
N GLY A 177 9.16 -16.37 9.29
CA GLY A 177 9.14 -14.94 9.57
C GLY A 177 10.02 -14.59 10.75
N GLU A 178 10.98 -13.70 10.56
CA GLU A 178 11.89 -13.22 11.62
C GLU A 178 11.14 -12.41 12.69
N GLU A 179 10.16 -11.63 12.29
CA GLU A 179 9.32 -10.87 13.21
C GLU A 179 8.35 -11.80 13.97
N PRO A 180 8.07 -11.55 15.28
CA PRO A 180 7.16 -12.39 16.08
C PRO A 180 5.68 -12.11 15.82
N TYR A 181 5.38 -11.21 14.90
CA TYR A 181 4.03 -10.75 14.57
C TYR A 181 3.39 -11.59 13.47
N ASP A 182 2.05 -11.64 13.48
CA ASP A 182 1.28 -12.11 12.33
C ASP A 182 1.42 -11.13 11.16
N PHE A 183 0.95 -11.53 9.98
CA PHE A 183 1.00 -10.66 8.80
C PHE A 183 0.21 -9.37 9.04
N TYR A 184 0.85 -8.23 8.89
CA TYR A 184 0.29 -6.93 9.20
C TYR A 184 0.50 -5.89 8.09
N ASN A 185 -0.30 -4.83 8.14
CA ASN A 185 -0.22 -3.69 7.23
C ASN A 185 1.00 -2.82 7.54
N ARG A 186 2.15 -3.15 6.95
CA ARG A 186 3.39 -2.38 7.10
C ARG A 186 3.27 -0.95 6.62
N MET A 187 2.35 -0.66 5.70
CA MET A 187 2.12 0.70 5.19
C MET A 187 1.40 1.61 6.20
N ALA A 188 0.86 1.07 7.28
CA ALA A 188 0.14 1.81 8.31
C ALA A 188 0.89 1.91 9.64
N ILE A 189 2.14 1.42 9.72
CA ILE A 189 2.91 1.38 10.98
C ILE A 189 3.16 2.76 11.58
N THR A 190 3.29 3.80 10.75
CA THR A 190 3.47 5.17 11.23
C THR A 190 2.31 5.64 12.10
N ARG A 191 1.10 5.08 11.93
CA ARG A 191 -0.08 5.37 12.74
C ARG A 191 0.04 4.83 14.19
N LEU A 192 0.91 3.85 14.42
CA LEU A 192 1.25 3.41 15.78
C LEU A 192 2.01 4.50 16.53
N VAL A 193 2.81 5.31 15.83
CA VAL A 193 3.57 6.41 16.44
C VAL A 193 2.61 7.43 17.06
N SER A 194 1.57 7.84 16.33
CA SER A 194 0.57 8.81 16.81
C SER A 194 -0.56 8.20 17.66
N GLU A 195 -0.55 6.87 17.89
CA GLU A 195 -1.63 6.14 18.58
C GLU A 195 -2.98 6.18 17.85
N SER A 196 -2.98 6.57 16.59
CA SER A 196 -4.20 6.54 15.76
C SER A 196 -4.55 5.13 15.27
N ALA A 197 -3.70 4.13 15.53
CA ALA A 197 -3.95 2.71 15.32
C ALA A 197 -3.39 1.88 16.48
N SER A 198 -3.94 0.68 16.70
CA SER A 198 -3.39 -0.34 17.60
C SER A 198 -2.65 -1.42 16.78
N ILE A 199 -1.78 -2.21 17.43
CA ILE A 199 -1.11 -3.34 16.78
C ILE A 199 -2.14 -4.33 16.22
N ASP A 200 -3.20 -4.62 17.00
CA ASP A 200 -4.24 -5.56 16.58
C ASP A 200 -5.00 -5.07 15.33
N SER A 201 -5.18 -3.75 15.15
CA SER A 201 -5.83 -3.18 13.98
C SER A 201 -4.98 -3.28 12.71
N LEU A 202 -3.68 -3.51 12.83
CA LEU A 202 -2.79 -3.68 11.70
C LEU A 202 -2.80 -5.09 11.11
N TYR A 203 -3.26 -6.10 11.85
CA TYR A 203 -3.26 -7.47 11.34
C TYR A 203 -4.19 -7.63 10.14
N LEU A 204 -3.67 -8.27 9.10
CA LEU A 204 -4.34 -8.46 7.81
C LEU A 204 -4.86 -9.88 7.61
N ASN A 205 -4.53 -10.80 8.50
CA ASN A 205 -4.99 -12.17 8.47
C ASN A 205 -5.74 -12.51 9.76
N ARG A 206 -6.69 -13.44 9.66
CA ARG A 206 -7.27 -14.08 10.86
C ARG A 206 -6.18 -14.80 11.63
N ARG A 207 -6.38 -14.95 12.94
CA ARG A 207 -5.43 -15.68 13.81
C ARG A 207 -5.25 -17.15 13.42
N ASP A 208 -6.28 -17.77 12.83
CA ASP A 208 -6.30 -19.15 12.35
C ASP A 208 -5.86 -19.29 10.86
N TRP A 209 -5.39 -18.20 10.23
CA TRP A 209 -5.04 -18.20 8.81
C TRP A 209 -4.04 -19.30 8.44
N ALA A 210 -2.96 -19.44 9.18
CA ALA A 210 -1.92 -20.43 8.87
C ALA A 210 -2.46 -21.87 8.96
N GLU A 211 -3.27 -22.15 9.98
CA GLU A 211 -3.92 -23.46 10.18
C GLU A 211 -4.94 -23.72 9.07
N SER A 212 -5.85 -22.79 8.80
CA SER A 212 -6.88 -22.92 7.77
C SER A 212 -6.30 -23.09 6.36
N ARG A 213 -5.11 -22.52 6.10
CA ARG A 213 -4.36 -22.68 4.85
C ARG A 213 -3.36 -23.83 4.88
N ARG A 214 -3.28 -24.59 5.99
CA ARG A 214 -2.30 -25.69 6.16
C ARG A 214 -0.87 -25.24 5.87
N VAL A 215 -0.49 -24.05 6.40
CA VAL A 215 0.86 -23.48 6.30
C VAL A 215 1.55 -23.63 7.66
N GLU A 216 2.71 -24.28 7.69
CA GLU A 216 3.57 -24.26 8.86
C GLU A 216 4.20 -22.86 8.97
N TYR A 217 3.58 -21.97 9.75
CA TYR A 217 4.09 -20.63 9.95
C TYR A 217 4.98 -20.55 11.19
N ARG A 218 6.26 -20.26 10.98
CA ARG A 218 7.29 -20.15 12.02
C ARG A 218 7.60 -18.67 12.26
N ARG A 219 6.99 -18.09 13.28
CA ARG A 219 7.15 -16.69 13.69
C ARG A 219 8.34 -16.53 14.61
N GLY A 220 9.05 -15.40 14.54
CA GLY A 220 10.21 -15.09 15.36
C GLY A 220 11.38 -16.03 15.08
N VAL A 221 11.47 -16.58 13.86
CA VAL A 221 12.53 -17.50 13.42
C VAL A 221 13.18 -16.91 12.18
N ALA A 222 14.50 -16.80 12.21
CA ALA A 222 15.29 -16.33 11.08
C ALA A 222 15.93 -17.49 10.31
N ALA A 223 15.90 -17.42 8.97
CA ALA A 223 16.73 -18.27 8.13
C ALA A 223 18.18 -17.79 8.18
N THR A 224 19.12 -18.69 8.42
CA THR A 224 20.55 -18.37 8.57
C THR A 224 21.41 -18.87 7.42
N VAL A 225 21.03 -20.00 6.78
CA VAL A 225 21.76 -20.58 5.65
C VAL A 225 20.78 -21.15 4.62
N ILE A 226 21.08 -20.94 3.34
CA ILE A 226 20.47 -21.63 2.21
C ILE A 226 21.50 -22.60 1.64
N ASP A 227 21.38 -23.90 1.97
CA ASP A 227 22.21 -24.96 1.41
C ASP A 227 21.59 -25.48 0.09
N ARG A 228 22.03 -24.91 -1.01
CA ARG A 228 21.56 -25.27 -2.37
C ARG A 228 21.94 -26.70 -2.76
N ALA A 229 23.09 -27.18 -2.31
CA ALA A 229 23.57 -28.53 -2.68
C ALA A 229 22.68 -29.62 -2.09
N ASN A 230 22.23 -29.44 -0.84
CA ASN A 230 21.36 -30.38 -0.14
C ASN A 230 19.88 -29.96 -0.21
N ARG A 231 19.55 -28.80 -0.82
CA ARG A 231 18.21 -28.19 -0.87
C ARG A 231 17.57 -28.06 0.50
N GLN A 232 18.26 -27.40 1.41
CA GLN A 232 17.81 -27.19 2.78
C GLN A 232 18.00 -25.74 3.18
N VAL A 233 17.13 -25.27 4.07
CA VAL A 233 17.28 -23.99 4.79
C VAL A 233 17.59 -24.29 6.24
N GLU A 234 18.65 -23.70 6.78
CA GLU A 234 18.92 -23.71 8.21
C GLU A 234 18.32 -22.48 8.88
N THR A 235 17.81 -22.64 10.09
CA THR A 235 17.19 -21.59 10.88
C THR A 235 17.96 -21.37 12.19
N ASP A 236 17.80 -20.20 12.81
CA ASP A 236 18.48 -19.80 14.05
C ASP A 236 18.11 -20.68 15.26
N ASP A 237 16.96 -21.36 15.23
CA ASP A 237 16.57 -22.37 16.20
C ASP A 237 17.18 -23.78 15.93
N GLY A 238 18.12 -23.85 14.99
CA GLY A 238 18.92 -25.04 14.68
C GLY A 238 18.23 -26.10 13.81
N ARG A 239 17.08 -25.80 13.20
CA ARG A 239 16.41 -26.75 12.30
C ARG A 239 16.96 -26.66 10.88
N ARG A 240 16.88 -27.81 10.17
CA ARG A 240 17.13 -27.93 8.73
C ARG A 240 15.85 -28.32 8.03
N ILE A 241 15.37 -27.47 7.15
CA ILE A 241 14.08 -27.62 6.48
C ILE A 241 14.34 -27.90 5.00
N PRO A 242 14.00 -29.11 4.50
CA PRO A 242 14.19 -29.45 3.10
C PRO A 242 13.19 -28.73 2.20
N TYR A 243 13.59 -28.44 0.95
CA TYR A 243 12.71 -27.86 -0.05
C TYR A 243 12.90 -28.49 -1.44
N ASP A 244 11.80 -28.59 -2.20
CA ASP A 244 11.80 -28.82 -3.63
C ASP A 244 11.79 -27.48 -4.38
N ARG A 245 11.17 -26.45 -3.77
CA ARG A 245 11.14 -25.05 -4.20
C ARG A 245 11.37 -24.13 -3.01
N LEU A 246 12.11 -23.06 -3.26
CA LEU A 246 12.38 -22.02 -2.28
C LEU A 246 11.92 -20.67 -2.82
N VAL A 247 11.30 -19.84 -1.95
CA VAL A 247 10.98 -18.46 -2.24
C VAL A 247 11.69 -17.54 -1.26
N ILE A 248 12.46 -16.59 -1.76
CA ILE A 248 13.11 -15.57 -0.95
C ILE A 248 12.24 -14.31 -1.00
N ALA A 249 11.56 -14.00 0.10
CA ALA A 249 10.69 -12.85 0.29
C ALA A 249 11.13 -12.03 1.51
N THR A 250 12.43 -12.00 1.79
CA THR A 250 13.06 -11.37 2.98
C THR A 250 12.93 -9.85 3.00
N GLY A 251 12.44 -9.25 1.93
CA GLY A 251 12.16 -7.83 1.86
C GLY A 251 13.42 -6.96 1.93
N ALA A 252 13.32 -5.86 2.68
CA ALA A 252 14.38 -4.86 2.78
C ALA A 252 14.45 -4.28 4.20
N ARG A 253 15.61 -3.78 4.58
CA ARG A 253 15.86 -3.01 5.81
C ARG A 253 15.91 -1.51 5.52
N PRO A 254 15.74 -0.64 6.53
CA PRO A 254 15.98 0.79 6.37
C PRO A 254 17.42 1.07 5.93
N TYR A 255 17.57 1.93 4.93
CA TYR A 255 18.89 2.46 4.59
C TYR A 255 19.19 3.63 5.51
N VAL A 256 20.27 3.52 6.28
CA VAL A 256 20.82 4.60 7.09
C VAL A 256 22.07 5.13 6.39
N PRO A 257 22.07 6.39 5.92
CA PRO A 257 23.28 6.98 5.35
C PRO A 257 24.37 7.08 6.43
N PRO A 258 25.62 7.32 6.06
CA PRO A 258 26.72 7.41 7.02
C PRO A 258 26.62 8.70 7.86
N ILE A 259 25.70 8.72 8.84
CA ILE A 259 25.51 9.79 9.82
C ILE A 259 26.33 9.42 11.06
N GLU A 260 27.36 10.18 11.35
CA GLU A 260 28.22 9.96 12.51
C GLU A 260 27.39 10.05 13.81
N GLY A 261 27.67 9.19 14.80
CA GLY A 261 26.94 9.18 16.07
C GLY A 261 25.51 8.61 16.03
N PHE A 262 24.99 8.20 14.87
CA PHE A 262 23.67 7.55 14.80
C PHE A 262 23.69 6.19 15.52
N GLY A 263 22.60 5.86 16.22
CA GLY A 263 22.44 4.63 17.00
C GLY A 263 22.41 4.83 18.51
N VAL A 264 22.63 6.05 19.00
CA VAL A 264 22.45 6.40 20.42
C VAL A 264 20.95 6.49 20.77
N ALA A 265 20.63 6.51 22.07
CA ALA A 265 19.24 6.66 22.53
C ALA A 265 18.61 7.95 21.95
N GLY A 266 17.48 7.82 21.26
CA GLY A 266 16.85 8.91 20.51
C GLY A 266 17.10 8.88 19.00
N SER A 267 17.95 7.95 18.53
CA SER A 267 18.11 7.65 17.09
C SER A 267 17.21 6.51 16.69
N PHE A 268 16.43 6.66 15.62
CA PHE A 268 15.46 5.67 15.19
C PHE A 268 15.44 5.50 13.67
N VAL A 269 15.02 4.34 13.24
CA VAL A 269 14.51 4.06 11.88
C VAL A 269 13.04 3.71 11.97
N VAL A 270 12.33 3.63 10.85
CA VAL A 270 10.92 3.23 10.82
C VAL A 270 10.68 2.19 9.73
N ARG A 271 10.43 0.94 10.12
CA ARG A 271 10.17 -0.18 9.20
C ARG A 271 9.25 -1.23 9.81
N THR A 272 9.37 -1.49 11.11
CA THR A 272 8.68 -2.56 11.83
C THR A 272 7.72 -2.00 12.87
N ILE A 273 6.86 -2.86 13.41
CA ILE A 273 6.01 -2.51 14.57
C ILE A 273 6.89 -2.06 15.75
N ASP A 274 7.99 -2.77 16.00
CA ASP A 274 8.89 -2.45 17.12
C ASP A 274 9.51 -1.07 16.96
N ASP A 275 9.92 -0.69 15.75
CA ASP A 275 10.45 0.66 15.49
C ASP A 275 9.40 1.73 15.83
N ALA A 276 8.17 1.55 15.35
CA ALA A 276 7.09 2.51 15.59
C ALA A 276 6.74 2.63 17.08
N VAL A 277 6.68 1.51 17.79
CA VAL A 277 6.42 1.48 19.24
C VAL A 277 7.56 2.15 20.02
N GLN A 278 8.82 1.90 19.65
CA GLN A 278 9.98 2.55 20.28
C GLN A 278 9.97 4.06 20.06
N ILE A 279 9.69 4.53 18.83
CA ILE A 279 9.54 5.95 18.53
C ILE A 279 8.44 6.56 19.40
N GLN A 280 7.24 5.94 19.44
CA GLN A 280 6.11 6.39 20.24
C GLN A 280 6.48 6.55 21.73
N GLN A 281 7.03 5.48 22.31
CA GLN A 281 7.40 5.46 23.75
C GLN A 281 8.45 6.52 24.09
N TYR A 282 9.39 6.73 23.18
CA TYR A 282 10.45 7.71 23.39
C TYR A 282 9.92 9.13 23.20
N ALA A 283 9.20 9.40 22.12
CA ALA A 283 8.65 10.70 21.76
C ALA A 283 7.74 11.29 22.86
N ARG A 284 6.92 10.46 23.51
CA ARG A 284 6.04 10.88 24.61
C ARG A 284 6.75 11.59 25.78
N ARG A 285 8.04 11.32 25.97
CA ARG A 285 8.87 11.93 27.03
C ARG A 285 9.34 13.34 26.66
N TRP A 286 9.19 13.71 25.38
CA TRP A 286 9.79 14.92 24.78
C TRP A 286 8.75 15.89 24.19
N ARG A 287 7.51 15.87 24.70
CA ARG A 287 6.47 16.82 24.26
C ARG A 287 6.95 18.26 24.34
N GLY A 288 6.61 19.10 23.36
CA GLY A 288 7.05 20.47 23.24
C GLY A 288 8.53 20.62 22.83
N ARG A 289 9.21 19.52 22.48
CA ARG A 289 10.59 19.48 22.03
C ARG A 289 10.68 19.20 20.53
N THR A 290 11.89 19.09 20.00
CA THR A 290 12.14 18.95 18.57
C THR A 290 12.48 17.52 18.20
N ALA A 291 11.88 17.04 17.11
CA ALA A 291 12.25 15.84 16.38
C ALA A 291 12.78 16.22 14.98
N VAL A 292 13.88 15.61 14.59
CA VAL A 292 14.43 15.71 13.23
C VAL A 292 14.10 14.42 12.49
N VAL A 293 13.47 14.52 11.32
CA VAL A 293 13.24 13.42 10.39
C VAL A 293 14.15 13.60 9.19
N VAL A 294 15.03 12.64 8.93
CA VAL A 294 15.96 12.67 7.80
C VAL A 294 15.34 11.89 6.63
N GLY A 295 14.94 12.62 5.59
CA GLY A 295 14.32 12.12 4.37
C GLY A 295 12.89 12.64 4.15
N GLY A 296 12.69 13.43 3.09
CA GLY A 296 11.41 13.99 2.64
C GLY A 296 10.67 13.10 1.63
N GLY A 297 10.89 11.76 1.69
CA GLY A 297 10.13 10.76 0.94
C GLY A 297 8.79 10.44 1.59
N LEU A 298 7.97 9.57 0.96
CA LEU A 298 6.63 9.19 1.46
C LEU A 298 6.66 8.79 2.94
N LEU A 299 7.50 7.82 3.30
CA LEU A 299 7.58 7.31 4.67
C LEU A 299 8.06 8.37 5.66
N GLY A 300 9.01 9.22 5.25
CA GLY A 300 9.53 10.30 6.10
C GLY A 300 8.46 11.35 6.40
N LEU A 301 7.69 11.78 5.40
CA LEU A 301 6.58 12.73 5.58
C LEU A 301 5.43 12.15 6.41
N GLU A 302 5.05 10.87 6.16
CA GLU A 302 4.06 10.16 6.98
C GLU A 302 4.53 10.01 8.43
N THR A 303 5.82 9.74 8.67
CA THR A 303 6.42 9.68 10.01
C THR A 303 6.42 11.05 10.67
N ALA A 304 6.85 12.09 9.94
CA ALA A 304 6.86 13.47 10.42
C ALA A 304 5.47 13.92 10.89
N TYR A 305 4.44 13.66 10.07
CA TYR A 305 3.06 13.94 10.44
C TYR A 305 2.65 13.23 11.75
N ASN A 306 2.90 11.93 11.85
CA ASN A 306 2.49 11.15 13.03
C ASN A 306 3.29 11.54 14.30
N VAL A 307 4.55 11.94 14.16
CA VAL A 307 5.34 12.47 15.28
C VAL A 307 4.84 13.85 15.72
N ALA A 308 4.44 14.71 14.78
CA ALA A 308 3.85 16.01 15.11
C ALA A 308 2.54 15.89 15.93
N GLN A 309 1.75 14.82 15.72
CA GLN A 309 0.55 14.54 16.52
C GLN A 309 0.86 14.26 18.02
N LEU A 310 2.11 14.02 18.37
CA LEU A 310 2.56 13.80 19.76
C LEU A 310 3.02 15.11 20.44
N ASP A 311 2.71 16.27 19.86
CA ASP A 311 3.09 17.59 20.38
C ASP A 311 4.62 17.82 20.34
N LEU A 312 5.28 17.39 19.25
CA LEU A 312 6.66 17.73 18.95
C LEU A 312 6.72 18.71 17.78
N ARG A 313 7.68 19.64 17.82
CA ARG A 313 8.10 20.39 16.63
C ARG A 313 8.86 19.44 15.72
N VAL A 314 8.49 19.35 14.45
CA VAL A 314 9.11 18.41 13.51
C VAL A 314 9.82 19.16 12.39
N LEU A 315 11.12 18.85 12.24
CA LEU A 315 11.96 19.33 11.14
C LEU A 315 12.25 18.17 10.21
N VAL A 316 11.95 18.31 8.92
CA VAL A 316 12.27 17.30 7.90
C VAL A 316 13.43 17.79 7.05
N LEU A 317 14.52 17.04 7.07
CA LEU A 317 15.70 17.29 6.21
C LEU A 317 15.53 16.52 4.90
N ASP A 318 15.66 17.18 3.76
CA ASP A 318 15.67 16.52 2.46
C ASP A 318 16.80 17.04 1.58
N ARG A 319 17.51 16.12 0.92
CA ARG A 319 18.53 16.45 -0.09
C ARG A 319 17.93 17.04 -1.36
N GLY A 320 16.68 16.71 -1.64
CA GLY A 320 15.94 17.23 -2.77
C GLY A 320 15.60 18.70 -2.64
N PRO A 321 15.30 19.38 -3.75
CA PRO A 321 14.93 20.80 -3.74
C PRO A 321 13.52 21.06 -3.22
N TRP A 322 12.64 20.03 -3.18
CA TRP A 322 11.28 20.05 -2.65
C TRP A 322 10.88 18.62 -2.17
N PRO A 323 9.84 18.48 -1.34
CA PRO A 323 9.39 17.17 -0.85
C PRO A 323 8.97 16.29 -2.02
N LEU A 324 9.27 14.99 -1.92
CA LEU A 324 8.97 14.00 -2.97
C LEU A 324 9.54 14.37 -4.35
N SER A 325 10.72 14.97 -4.43
CA SER A 325 11.33 15.46 -5.68
C SER A 325 11.57 14.39 -6.75
N ARG A 326 11.46 13.09 -6.40
CA ARG A 326 11.47 11.98 -7.36
C ARG A 326 10.10 11.68 -7.95
N GLN A 327 9.03 12.09 -7.28
CA GLN A 327 7.64 11.82 -7.63
C GLN A 327 6.91 13.06 -8.12
N LEU A 328 7.40 14.25 -7.81
CA LEU A 328 6.77 15.52 -8.10
C LEU A 328 7.71 16.44 -8.87
N ASP A 329 7.13 17.26 -9.74
CA ASP A 329 7.83 18.43 -10.27
C ASP A 329 7.83 19.59 -9.26
N GLU A 330 8.50 20.69 -9.63
CA GLU A 330 8.70 21.85 -8.78
C GLU A 330 7.36 22.46 -8.31
N GLN A 331 6.37 22.57 -9.19
CA GLN A 331 5.09 23.21 -8.89
C GLN A 331 4.27 22.38 -7.90
N ALA A 332 4.15 21.08 -8.14
CA ALA A 332 3.45 20.17 -7.22
C ALA A 332 4.20 20.07 -5.88
N GLY A 333 5.54 20.06 -5.92
CA GLY A 333 6.38 20.04 -4.72
C GLY A 333 6.22 21.29 -3.86
N ALA A 334 6.14 22.48 -4.48
CA ALA A 334 5.90 23.73 -3.77
C ALA A 334 4.53 23.75 -3.07
N LEU A 335 3.48 23.29 -3.76
CA LEU A 335 2.14 23.20 -3.17
C LEU A 335 2.10 22.18 -2.02
N LEU A 336 2.74 21.04 -2.19
CA LEU A 336 2.85 20.05 -1.10
C LEU A 336 3.59 20.63 0.11
N TRP A 337 4.63 21.41 -0.12
CA TRP A 337 5.38 22.08 0.95
C TRP A 337 4.47 22.97 1.79
N GLU A 338 3.73 23.89 1.15
CA GLU A 338 2.76 24.76 1.84
C GLU A 338 1.74 23.96 2.66
N MET A 339 1.24 22.84 2.11
CA MET A 339 0.29 21.97 2.83
C MET A 339 0.90 21.31 4.05
N LEU A 340 2.18 20.92 4.00
CA LEU A 340 2.90 20.32 5.13
C LEU A 340 3.21 21.35 6.22
N GLU A 341 3.57 22.59 5.83
CA GLU A 341 3.77 23.69 6.80
C GLU A 341 2.49 24.00 7.57
N ASP A 342 1.32 23.99 6.93
CA ASP A 342 0.03 24.18 7.63
C ASP A 342 -0.25 23.06 8.65
N LEU A 343 0.34 21.88 8.48
CA LEU A 343 0.26 20.77 9.43
C LEU A 343 1.35 20.84 10.52
N GLY A 344 2.14 21.92 10.55
CA GLY A 344 3.20 22.15 11.54
C GLY A 344 4.48 21.36 11.26
N ILE A 345 4.71 20.93 10.01
CA ILE A 345 5.91 20.21 9.59
C ILE A 345 6.84 21.20 8.86
N GLU A 346 7.97 21.52 9.45
CA GLU A 346 8.98 22.39 8.85
C GLU A 346 9.90 21.60 7.92
N LEU A 347 10.02 22.03 6.67
CA LEU A 347 10.87 21.39 5.66
C LEU A 347 12.16 22.16 5.47
N LEU A 348 13.28 21.45 5.50
CA LEU A 348 14.62 21.96 5.20
C LEU A 348 15.14 21.25 3.93
N PRO A 349 14.88 21.82 2.73
CA PRO A 349 15.34 21.25 1.48
C PRO A 349 16.83 21.47 1.26
N LYS A 350 17.44 20.66 0.37
CA LYS A 350 18.88 20.71 0.06
C LYS A 350 19.76 20.60 1.30
N THR A 351 19.29 19.86 2.31
CA THR A 351 19.91 19.75 3.63
C THR A 351 20.20 18.29 3.95
N GLU A 352 21.40 18.03 4.45
CA GLU A 352 21.86 16.69 4.82
C GLU A 352 22.38 16.69 6.27
N ALA A 353 22.04 15.64 7.01
CA ALA A 353 22.59 15.39 8.32
C ALA A 353 24.02 14.83 8.19
N ARG A 354 24.98 15.42 8.88
CA ARG A 354 26.37 14.96 8.99
C ARG A 354 26.58 14.08 10.21
N CYS A 355 26.08 14.53 11.36
CA CYS A 355 26.32 13.90 12.65
C CYS A 355 25.10 14.04 13.56
N VAL A 356 24.85 13.01 14.35
CA VAL A 356 23.94 13.10 15.51
C VAL A 356 24.76 13.56 16.71
N LEU A 357 24.44 14.75 17.21
CA LEU A 357 25.05 15.28 18.43
C LEU A 357 24.43 14.59 19.65
N ALA A 358 25.27 14.00 20.49
CA ALA A 358 24.80 13.22 21.62
C ALA A 358 25.82 13.21 22.77
N ASP A 359 25.28 13.16 24.00
CA ASP A 359 25.99 12.66 25.17
C ASP A 359 25.60 11.17 25.38
N GLU A 360 24.67 10.89 26.29
CA GLU A 360 24.06 9.56 26.43
C GLU A 360 22.86 9.34 25.47
N ARG A 361 22.34 10.41 24.90
CA ARG A 361 21.16 10.46 24.02
C ARG A 361 21.28 11.62 23.05
N VAL A 362 20.45 11.62 22.03
CA VAL A 362 20.37 12.70 21.05
C VAL A 362 20.13 14.04 21.74
N THR A 363 20.99 15.02 21.47
CA THR A 363 20.88 16.43 21.88
C THR A 363 20.69 17.35 20.67
N GLY A 364 21.05 16.89 19.46
CA GLY A 364 20.92 17.64 18.23
C GLY A 364 21.33 16.86 17.00
N VAL A 365 21.27 17.52 15.87
CA VAL A 365 21.77 17.05 14.57
C VAL A 365 22.62 18.14 13.95
N GLU A 366 23.86 17.84 13.60
CA GLU A 366 24.74 18.71 12.83
C GLU A 366 24.54 18.44 11.34
N LEU A 367 24.43 19.50 10.58
CA LEU A 367 24.26 19.50 9.14
C LEU A 367 25.60 19.53 8.41
N ILE A 368 25.64 19.19 7.13
CA ILE A 368 26.85 19.21 6.30
C ILE A 368 27.46 20.63 6.23
N ASP A 369 26.64 21.66 6.28
CA ASP A 369 27.09 23.07 6.27
C ASP A 369 27.62 23.57 7.62
N GLY A 370 27.63 22.71 8.66
CA GLY A 370 28.11 23.01 10.00
C GLY A 370 27.08 23.65 10.93
N ASN A 371 25.84 23.88 10.47
CA ASN A 371 24.77 24.32 11.36
C ASN A 371 24.30 23.18 12.27
N GLU A 372 23.92 23.52 13.49
CA GLU A 372 23.40 22.57 14.47
C GLU A 372 21.91 22.82 14.73
N LEU A 373 21.14 21.75 14.75
CA LEU A 373 19.74 21.75 15.09
C LEU A 373 19.55 21.06 16.46
N GLU A 374 19.05 21.79 17.46
CA GLU A 374 18.69 21.17 18.72
C GLU A 374 17.53 20.18 18.48
N ALA A 375 17.69 18.92 18.91
CA ALA A 375 16.69 17.88 18.77
C ALA A 375 16.86 16.81 19.85
N GLN A 376 15.76 16.17 20.22
CA GLN A 376 15.73 15.05 21.16
C GLN A 376 15.49 13.71 20.45
N LEU A 377 15.02 13.77 19.20
CA LEU A 377 14.83 12.60 18.34
C LEU A 377 15.46 12.86 16.96
N CYS A 378 16.12 11.83 16.43
CA CYS A 378 16.57 11.77 15.05
C CYS A 378 16.00 10.48 14.41
N ILE A 379 15.10 10.62 13.44
CA ILE A 379 14.44 9.50 12.77
C ILE A 379 14.88 9.46 11.32
N VAL A 380 15.51 8.35 10.88
CA VAL A 380 16.02 8.20 9.52
C VAL A 380 15.02 7.44 8.66
N ALA A 381 14.58 8.06 7.56
CA ALA A 381 13.62 7.52 6.58
C ALA A 381 14.08 7.80 5.13
N THR A 382 15.35 7.50 4.82
CA THR A 382 16.03 7.85 3.55
C THR A 382 15.90 6.80 2.46
N GLY A 383 15.12 5.75 2.70
CA GLY A 383 14.87 4.65 1.77
C GLY A 383 15.14 3.28 2.37
N ILE A 384 15.24 2.29 1.50
CA ILE A 384 15.39 0.88 1.87
C ILE A 384 16.54 0.23 1.14
N GLU A 385 17.13 -0.79 1.76
CA GLU A 385 18.17 -1.65 1.21
C GLU A 385 17.70 -3.12 1.24
N PRO A 386 17.71 -3.83 0.10
CA PRO A 386 17.29 -5.23 0.02
C PRO A 386 18.08 -6.15 0.95
N ASN A 387 17.41 -7.13 1.56
CA ASN A 387 18.01 -8.14 2.44
C ASN A 387 18.60 -9.29 1.61
N THR A 388 19.75 -9.07 0.97
CA THR A 388 20.38 -10.00 0.01
C THR A 388 21.38 -10.97 0.62
N ALA A 389 21.81 -10.75 1.86
CA ALA A 389 22.92 -11.47 2.50
C ALA A 389 22.80 -13.00 2.43
N LEU A 390 21.60 -13.56 2.64
CA LEU A 390 21.35 -15.01 2.51
C LEU A 390 21.54 -15.51 1.06
N ALA A 391 21.09 -14.73 0.10
CA ALA A 391 21.19 -15.06 -1.32
C ALA A 391 22.65 -14.98 -1.80
N GLU A 392 23.38 -13.96 -1.38
CA GLU A 392 24.82 -13.80 -1.65
C GLU A 392 25.64 -14.95 -1.06
N ALA A 393 25.40 -15.29 0.22
CA ALA A 393 26.07 -16.40 0.89
C ALA A 393 25.75 -17.75 0.24
N ALA A 394 24.57 -17.91 -0.35
CA ALA A 394 24.17 -19.08 -1.12
C ALA A 394 24.73 -19.08 -2.55
N GLY A 395 25.44 -18.04 -3.00
CA GLY A 395 25.99 -17.90 -4.35
C GLY A 395 24.93 -17.69 -5.43
N LEU A 396 23.81 -17.03 -5.10
CA LEU A 396 22.84 -16.53 -6.08
C LEU A 396 23.32 -15.20 -6.69
N GLU A 397 22.88 -14.91 -7.90
CA GLU A 397 23.18 -13.62 -8.53
C GLU A 397 22.47 -12.48 -7.83
N VAL A 398 23.26 -11.49 -7.39
CA VAL A 398 22.79 -10.28 -6.70
C VAL A 398 23.40 -9.05 -7.37
N ALA A 399 22.57 -8.07 -7.65
CA ALA A 399 22.96 -6.73 -8.11
C ALA A 399 22.54 -5.69 -7.07
N ALA A 400 21.60 -4.82 -7.38
CA ALA A 400 21.00 -3.93 -6.39
C ALA A 400 19.93 -4.62 -5.49
N GLY A 401 19.63 -5.86 -5.76
CA GLY A 401 18.77 -6.83 -5.10
C GLY A 401 19.05 -8.20 -5.66
N ILE A 402 18.28 -9.22 -5.29
CA ILE A 402 18.40 -10.55 -5.89
C ILE A 402 17.94 -10.46 -7.34
N THR A 403 18.84 -10.78 -8.29
CA THR A 403 18.53 -10.74 -9.72
C THR A 403 17.55 -11.83 -10.10
N VAL A 404 16.43 -11.45 -10.75
CA VAL A 404 15.42 -12.38 -11.25
C VAL A 404 15.07 -12.12 -12.71
N ASP A 405 14.61 -13.19 -13.39
CA ASP A 405 14.00 -13.08 -14.72
C ASP A 405 12.53 -12.63 -14.67
N ASP A 406 11.88 -12.50 -15.83
CA ASP A 406 10.45 -12.15 -15.93
C ASP A 406 9.52 -13.18 -15.25
N ALA A 407 10.00 -14.39 -15.01
CA ALA A 407 9.28 -15.45 -14.30
C ALA A 407 9.51 -15.42 -12.78
N MET A 408 10.22 -14.42 -12.24
CA MET A 408 10.67 -14.31 -10.85
C MET A 408 11.64 -15.41 -10.41
N ARG A 409 12.34 -16.08 -11.33
CA ARG A 409 13.38 -17.07 -11.01
C ARG A 409 14.70 -16.38 -10.76
N THR A 410 15.44 -16.85 -9.77
CA THR A 410 16.84 -16.48 -9.53
C THR A 410 17.77 -17.21 -10.50
N SER A 411 19.09 -17.07 -10.32
CA SER A 411 20.10 -17.87 -11.02
C SER A 411 20.02 -19.37 -10.73
N ASP A 412 19.23 -19.80 -9.74
CA ASP A 412 18.90 -21.20 -9.46
C ASP A 412 17.43 -21.48 -9.86
N PRO A 413 17.15 -22.42 -10.78
CA PRO A 413 15.80 -22.66 -11.28
C PRO A 413 14.81 -23.22 -10.23
N SER A 414 15.30 -23.66 -9.07
CA SER A 414 14.47 -24.10 -7.95
C SER A 414 14.18 -23.00 -6.94
N ILE A 415 14.81 -21.82 -7.08
CA ILE A 415 14.73 -20.70 -6.16
C ILE A 415 14.12 -19.48 -6.86
N PHE A 416 13.09 -18.94 -6.27
CA PHE A 416 12.39 -17.71 -6.71
C PHE A 416 12.63 -16.60 -5.71
N ALA A 417 12.51 -15.34 -6.14
CA ALA A 417 12.49 -14.21 -5.22
C ALA A 417 11.38 -13.24 -5.55
N VAL A 418 10.79 -12.62 -4.52
CA VAL A 418 9.64 -11.69 -4.65
C VAL A 418 9.70 -10.56 -3.63
N GLY A 419 9.12 -9.41 -3.95
CA GLY A 419 9.00 -8.24 -3.07
C GLY A 419 10.23 -7.35 -3.08
N ASP A 420 10.43 -6.60 -1.99
CA ASP A 420 11.44 -5.55 -1.89
C ASP A 420 12.89 -6.07 -2.01
N VAL A 421 13.11 -7.37 -1.93
CA VAL A 421 14.44 -7.98 -2.06
C VAL A 421 14.90 -8.10 -3.51
N VAL A 422 13.97 -7.96 -4.47
CA VAL A 422 14.19 -8.27 -5.89
C VAL A 422 14.81 -7.10 -6.66
N ASP A 423 15.73 -7.43 -7.54
CA ASP A 423 16.16 -6.63 -8.69
C ASP A 423 15.65 -7.29 -9.98
N HIS A 424 14.68 -6.65 -10.65
CA HIS A 424 14.16 -7.10 -11.94
C HIS A 424 14.51 -6.09 -13.02
N GLY A 425 15.45 -6.47 -13.89
CA GLY A 425 15.91 -5.62 -14.99
C GLY A 425 16.54 -4.30 -14.54
N GLY A 426 17.27 -4.28 -13.41
CA GLY A 426 17.88 -3.09 -12.81
C GLY A 426 16.87 -2.21 -12.06
N ARG A 427 15.66 -2.69 -11.78
CA ARG A 427 14.60 -1.94 -11.08
C ARG A 427 14.23 -2.60 -9.76
N ARG A 428 14.06 -1.75 -8.75
CA ARG A 428 13.53 -2.10 -7.41
C ARG A 428 12.28 -1.26 -7.18
N TYR A 429 11.22 -1.88 -6.77
CA TYR A 429 9.93 -1.19 -6.65
C TYR A 429 9.62 -0.74 -5.22
N GLY A 430 9.88 -1.58 -4.20
CA GLY A 430 9.64 -1.24 -2.80
C GLY A 430 8.17 -0.96 -2.48
N LEU A 431 7.24 -1.61 -3.18
CA LEU A 431 5.82 -1.31 -3.11
C LEU A 431 4.98 -2.58 -2.99
N TRP A 432 3.91 -2.52 -2.21
CA TRP A 432 3.02 -3.63 -1.94
C TRP A 432 2.43 -4.28 -3.21
N PRO A 433 1.87 -3.52 -4.18
CA PRO A 433 1.32 -4.12 -5.40
C PRO A 433 2.35 -4.94 -6.18
N ALA A 434 3.58 -4.44 -6.27
CA ALA A 434 4.67 -5.15 -6.94
C ALA A 434 4.95 -6.51 -6.27
N ALA A 435 5.03 -6.54 -4.94
CA ALA A 435 5.26 -7.78 -4.19
C ALA A 435 4.14 -8.80 -4.39
N VAL A 436 2.88 -8.35 -4.47
CA VAL A 436 1.73 -9.22 -4.72
C VAL A 436 1.78 -9.81 -6.13
N GLU A 437 1.99 -8.99 -7.16
CA GLU A 437 2.06 -9.46 -8.55
C GLU A 437 3.25 -10.40 -8.77
N GLN A 438 4.43 -10.07 -8.23
CA GLN A 438 5.61 -10.94 -8.27
C GLN A 438 5.34 -12.30 -7.61
N ALA A 439 4.63 -12.33 -6.48
CA ALA A 439 4.25 -13.57 -5.80
C ALA A 439 3.33 -14.44 -6.67
N GLN A 440 2.37 -13.85 -7.36
CA GLN A 440 1.47 -14.54 -8.28
C GLN A 440 2.22 -15.13 -9.48
N VAL A 441 3.13 -14.34 -10.06
CA VAL A 441 3.98 -14.79 -11.16
C VAL A 441 4.89 -15.94 -10.72
N ALA A 442 5.54 -15.82 -9.55
CA ALA A 442 6.40 -16.86 -9.01
C ALA A 442 5.61 -18.17 -8.75
N ALA A 443 4.47 -18.11 -8.10
CA ALA A 443 3.64 -19.27 -7.80
C ALA A 443 3.19 -20.00 -9.08
N THR A 444 2.76 -19.26 -10.10
CA THR A 444 2.38 -19.81 -11.41
C THR A 444 3.55 -20.52 -12.08
N ASN A 445 4.74 -19.91 -12.06
CA ASN A 445 5.92 -20.46 -12.75
C ASN A 445 6.58 -21.61 -12.01
N MET A 446 6.39 -21.72 -10.69
CA MET A 446 6.87 -22.87 -9.91
C MET A 446 6.30 -24.19 -10.40
N ILE A 447 5.06 -24.19 -10.89
CA ILE A 447 4.38 -25.38 -11.41
C ILE A 447 4.46 -25.52 -12.92
N GLY A 448 5.40 -24.81 -13.58
CA GLY A 448 5.62 -24.89 -15.02
C GLY A 448 4.72 -23.98 -15.85
N GLY A 449 4.09 -22.98 -15.24
CA GLY A 449 3.38 -21.93 -15.97
C GLY A 449 4.32 -20.98 -16.74
N ALA A 450 3.75 -20.06 -17.50
CA ALA A 450 4.45 -19.09 -18.35
C ALA A 450 4.00 -17.63 -18.06
N ALA A 451 3.78 -17.30 -16.79
CA ALA A 451 3.46 -15.93 -16.40
C ALA A 451 4.72 -15.06 -16.48
N ALA A 452 4.56 -13.81 -16.92
CA ALA A 452 5.64 -12.83 -16.96
C ALA A 452 5.27 -11.60 -16.14
N TYR A 453 6.17 -11.19 -15.27
CA TYR A 453 6.06 -9.95 -14.51
C TYR A 453 6.31 -8.75 -15.41
N ARG A 454 5.36 -7.84 -15.47
CA ARG A 454 5.40 -6.66 -16.36
C ARG A 454 4.85 -5.41 -15.70
N LEU A 455 5.01 -5.27 -14.39
CA LEU A 455 4.40 -4.14 -13.69
C LEU A 455 4.84 -2.82 -14.33
N ALA A 456 3.87 -2.05 -14.79
CA ALA A 456 4.02 -0.63 -15.03
C ALA A 456 4.39 0.06 -13.68
N ALA A 457 5.02 1.21 -13.72
CA ALA A 457 5.43 1.92 -12.51
C ALA A 457 4.23 2.09 -11.55
N PRO A 458 4.28 1.50 -10.33
CA PRO A 458 3.15 1.57 -9.43
C PRO A 458 2.93 3.00 -8.92
N PRO A 459 1.67 3.39 -8.64
CA PRO A 459 1.36 4.72 -8.17
C PRO A 459 1.96 4.99 -6.78
N ALA A 460 2.60 6.13 -6.63
CA ALA A 460 3.00 6.69 -5.34
C ALA A 460 1.85 7.52 -4.75
N ARG A 461 1.46 7.23 -3.52
CA ARG A 461 0.42 7.97 -2.78
C ARG A 461 0.93 8.34 -1.41
N LEU A 462 0.75 9.61 -1.00
CA LEU A 462 1.08 10.08 0.34
C LEU A 462 -0.11 9.85 1.27
N LYS A 463 0.13 9.29 2.45
CA LYS A 463 -0.89 8.98 3.45
C LYS A 463 -0.82 9.96 4.63
N VAL A 464 -0.98 11.22 4.32
CA VAL A 464 -1.10 12.31 5.31
C VAL A 464 -2.53 12.84 5.20
N PRO A 465 -3.32 12.83 6.29
CA PRO A 465 -4.69 13.32 6.29
C PRO A 465 -4.79 14.75 5.76
N GLY A 466 -5.75 14.99 4.86
CA GLY A 466 -5.94 16.28 4.21
C GLY A 466 -5.03 16.55 3.01
N ILE A 467 -4.15 15.61 2.64
CA ILE A 467 -3.30 15.70 1.45
C ILE A 467 -3.60 14.54 0.51
N ASP A 468 -4.38 14.80 -0.52
CA ASP A 468 -4.69 13.83 -1.57
C ASP A 468 -3.65 13.94 -2.69
N LEU A 469 -2.69 13.02 -2.73
CA LEU A 469 -1.60 13.01 -3.70
C LEU A 469 -1.48 11.67 -4.38
N LEU A 470 -1.44 11.70 -5.71
CA LEU A 470 -1.09 10.59 -6.60
C LEU A 470 0.01 11.04 -7.57
N SER A 471 1.05 10.24 -7.69
CA SER A 471 2.04 10.34 -8.77
C SER A 471 2.27 8.96 -9.38
N ILE A 472 2.26 8.88 -10.71
CA ILE A 472 2.38 7.61 -11.43
C ILE A 472 3.10 7.79 -12.77
N GLY A 473 3.93 6.81 -13.14
CA GLY A 473 4.61 6.79 -14.43
C GLY A 473 5.69 7.87 -14.55
N VAL A 474 5.78 8.50 -15.71
CA VAL A 474 6.73 9.58 -16.00
C VAL A 474 6.24 10.88 -15.35
N VAL A 475 7.05 11.48 -14.51
CA VAL A 475 6.68 12.73 -13.80
C VAL A 475 7.31 13.96 -14.41
N ASP A 476 8.39 13.79 -15.18
CA ASP A 476 9.08 14.85 -15.89
C ASP A 476 9.42 14.47 -17.32
N ALA A 477 9.11 15.37 -18.24
CA ALA A 477 9.24 15.18 -19.68
C ALA A 477 10.63 15.53 -20.24
N HIS A 478 11.61 15.83 -19.40
CA HIS A 478 12.92 16.32 -19.82
C HIS A 478 13.59 15.43 -20.88
N GLY A 479 13.78 16.00 -22.08
CA GLY A 479 14.55 15.40 -23.17
C GLY A 479 13.82 14.36 -24.03
N ARG A 480 12.50 14.21 -23.90
CA ARG A 480 11.65 13.37 -24.76
C ARG A 480 10.73 14.24 -25.62
N GLU A 481 10.32 13.74 -26.77
CA GLU A 481 9.20 14.31 -27.57
C GLU A 481 7.89 14.02 -26.83
N SER A 482 7.66 14.68 -25.68
CA SER A 482 6.49 14.48 -24.85
C SER A 482 5.79 15.81 -24.63
N HIS A 483 4.46 15.77 -24.61
CA HIS A 483 3.61 16.91 -24.33
C HIS A 483 3.08 16.81 -22.89
N ALA A 484 3.13 17.92 -22.14
CA ALA A 484 2.58 17.97 -20.79
C ALA A 484 1.32 18.85 -20.75
N VAL A 485 0.21 18.28 -20.30
CA VAL A 485 -1.00 19.04 -19.96
C VAL A 485 -0.96 19.35 -18.47
N VAL A 486 -0.94 20.64 -18.12
CA VAL A 486 -0.86 21.08 -16.74
C VAL A 486 -2.02 22.01 -16.41
N THR A 487 -2.67 21.77 -15.29
CA THR A 487 -3.70 22.66 -14.73
C THR A 487 -3.43 22.88 -13.26
N THR A 488 -3.21 24.13 -12.87
CA THR A 488 -2.94 24.52 -11.48
C THR A 488 -4.00 25.47 -10.97
N ALA A 489 -4.50 25.23 -9.77
CA ALA A 489 -5.42 26.12 -9.07
C ALA A 489 -4.85 26.41 -7.67
N TYR A 490 -3.92 27.36 -7.59
CA TYR A 490 -3.19 27.70 -6.36
C TYR A 490 -4.12 28.06 -5.19
N GLY A 491 -5.19 28.82 -5.42
CA GLY A 491 -6.14 29.22 -4.38
C GLY A 491 -6.89 28.05 -3.72
N THR A 492 -6.94 26.89 -4.38
CA THR A 492 -7.53 25.64 -3.85
C THR A 492 -6.49 24.56 -3.62
N ARG A 493 -5.21 24.87 -3.80
CA ARG A 493 -4.08 23.92 -3.71
C ARG A 493 -4.28 22.65 -4.51
N ARG A 494 -4.79 22.80 -5.74
CA ARG A 494 -5.00 21.71 -6.69
C ARG A 494 -3.98 21.77 -7.80
N TYR A 495 -3.37 20.64 -8.09
CA TYR A 495 -2.44 20.51 -9.20
C TYR A 495 -2.76 19.22 -9.96
N ARG A 496 -2.82 19.33 -11.27
CA ARG A 496 -3.09 18.22 -12.18
C ARG A 496 -2.15 18.29 -13.35
N LYS A 497 -1.44 17.21 -13.63
CA LYS A 497 -0.52 17.06 -14.74
C LYS A 497 -0.67 15.70 -15.37
N LEU A 498 -0.77 15.66 -16.69
CA LEU A 498 -0.59 14.45 -17.50
C LEU A 498 0.64 14.62 -18.39
N ILE A 499 1.37 13.54 -18.59
CA ILE A 499 2.47 13.45 -19.56
C ILE A 499 2.04 12.50 -20.66
N LEU A 500 2.16 12.98 -21.91
CA LEU A 500 1.73 12.29 -23.10
C LEU A 500 2.93 12.01 -24.00
N GLU A 501 3.04 10.80 -24.52
CA GLU A 501 3.94 10.42 -25.63
C GLU A 501 3.06 9.93 -26.78
N ASP A 502 3.18 10.52 -27.96
CA ASP A 502 2.33 10.21 -29.12
C ASP A 502 0.82 10.27 -28.81
N GLY A 503 0.41 11.23 -27.97
CA GLY A 503 -0.98 11.41 -27.53
C GLY A 503 -1.48 10.36 -26.53
N ARG A 504 -0.61 9.46 -26.04
CA ARG A 504 -0.92 8.43 -25.03
C ARG A 504 -0.42 8.84 -23.66
N VAL A 505 -1.22 8.60 -22.64
CA VAL A 505 -0.85 8.93 -21.26
C VAL A 505 0.26 7.99 -20.77
N THR A 506 1.39 8.57 -20.34
CA THR A 506 2.56 7.83 -19.83
C THR A 506 2.92 8.19 -18.40
N GLY A 507 2.33 9.26 -17.87
CA GLY A 507 2.55 9.65 -16.49
C GLY A 507 1.59 10.73 -16.02
N ALA A 508 1.49 10.89 -14.71
CA ALA A 508 0.62 11.90 -14.11
C ALA A 508 1.03 12.28 -12.70
N ILE A 509 0.68 13.52 -12.33
CA ILE A 509 0.70 14.03 -10.95
C ILE A 509 -0.67 14.64 -10.66
N ILE A 510 -1.32 14.19 -9.59
CA ILE A 510 -2.59 14.75 -9.12
C ILE A 510 -2.45 15.13 -7.64
N LEU A 511 -2.74 16.38 -7.31
CA LEU A 511 -2.82 16.89 -5.95
C LEU A 511 -4.18 17.56 -5.74
N GLY A 512 -4.91 17.17 -4.70
CA GLY A 512 -6.19 17.76 -4.29
C GLY A 512 -7.39 17.38 -5.14
N ASN A 513 -7.32 16.28 -5.92
CA ASN A 513 -8.43 15.76 -6.72
C ASN A 513 -8.48 14.23 -6.66
N PRO A 514 -8.84 13.63 -5.51
CA PRO A 514 -8.83 12.18 -5.34
C PRO A 514 -9.80 11.44 -6.28
N GLU A 515 -10.86 12.11 -6.74
CA GLU A 515 -11.83 11.58 -7.70
C GLU A 515 -11.20 11.17 -9.04
N LEU A 516 -10.07 11.76 -9.42
CA LEU A 516 -9.37 11.47 -10.67
C LEU A 516 -8.38 10.29 -10.55
N PHE A 517 -8.09 9.82 -9.35
CA PHE A 517 -6.98 8.87 -9.12
C PHE A 517 -7.10 7.57 -9.91
N ASP A 518 -8.31 7.02 -10.03
CA ASP A 518 -8.51 5.76 -10.75
C ASP A 518 -8.45 5.93 -12.25
N ASP A 519 -9.08 7.00 -12.78
CA ASP A 519 -9.07 7.28 -14.21
C ASP A 519 -7.64 7.56 -14.68
N VAL A 520 -6.89 8.34 -13.88
CA VAL A 520 -5.48 8.63 -14.14
C VAL A 520 -4.63 7.35 -14.06
N THR A 521 -4.84 6.52 -13.04
CA THR A 521 -4.11 5.25 -12.90
C THR A 521 -4.38 4.34 -14.11
N ASN A 522 -5.66 4.17 -14.47
CA ASN A 522 -6.06 3.38 -15.64
C ASN A 522 -5.47 3.96 -16.93
N ALA A 523 -5.51 5.28 -17.09
CA ALA A 523 -4.99 5.94 -18.27
C ALA A 523 -3.48 5.71 -18.46
N VAL A 524 -2.69 5.75 -17.38
CA VAL A 524 -1.26 5.50 -17.42
C VAL A 524 -0.95 4.02 -17.67
N GLU A 525 -1.58 3.12 -16.91
CA GLU A 525 -1.36 1.67 -16.99
C GLU A 525 -1.69 1.11 -18.38
N ASN A 526 -2.78 1.58 -18.98
CA ASN A 526 -3.24 1.15 -20.29
C ASN A 526 -2.76 2.05 -21.45
N ARG A 527 -1.98 3.09 -21.17
CA ARG A 527 -1.49 4.07 -22.17
C ARG A 527 -2.63 4.61 -23.03
N ILE A 528 -3.72 5.06 -22.37
CA ILE A 528 -4.94 5.54 -23.04
C ILE A 528 -4.62 6.69 -23.99
N GLN A 529 -5.22 6.66 -25.19
CA GLN A 529 -5.10 7.72 -26.19
C GLN A 529 -6.05 8.87 -25.86
N VAL A 530 -5.53 10.08 -25.63
CA VAL A 530 -6.32 11.27 -25.28
C VAL A 530 -6.23 12.39 -26.32
N GLY A 531 -5.66 12.12 -27.49
CA GLY A 531 -5.40 13.15 -28.49
C GLY A 531 -6.65 13.91 -28.96
N ALA A 532 -7.82 13.25 -29.01
CA ALA A 532 -9.10 13.89 -29.38
C ALA A 532 -9.66 14.82 -28.26
N ASP A 533 -9.26 14.59 -27.01
CA ASP A 533 -9.75 15.33 -25.84
C ASP A 533 -8.71 16.34 -25.29
N LEU A 534 -7.60 16.53 -26.00
CA LEU A 534 -6.48 17.35 -25.53
C LEU A 534 -6.89 18.79 -25.21
N ASP A 535 -7.62 19.46 -26.14
CA ASP A 535 -8.08 20.84 -25.94
C ASP A 535 -8.99 20.97 -24.70
N ALA A 536 -9.80 19.94 -24.42
CA ALA A 536 -10.66 19.92 -23.25
C ALA A 536 -9.82 19.79 -21.96
N LEU A 537 -8.84 18.91 -21.95
CA LEU A 537 -7.92 18.71 -20.82
C LEU A 537 -7.10 19.98 -20.56
N GLU A 538 -6.55 20.62 -21.59
CA GLU A 538 -5.81 21.89 -21.49
C GLU A 538 -6.69 23.04 -20.96
N SER A 539 -7.98 23.03 -21.31
CA SER A 539 -8.95 23.98 -20.75
C SER A 539 -9.42 23.64 -19.32
N GLY A 540 -8.89 22.60 -18.70
CA GLY A 540 -9.19 22.19 -17.33
C GLY A 540 -10.42 21.29 -17.18
N LYS A 541 -11.01 20.79 -18.27
CA LYS A 541 -12.18 19.90 -18.29
C LYS A 541 -11.73 18.43 -18.19
N TRP A 542 -11.34 18.01 -17.01
CA TRP A 542 -10.74 16.69 -16.76
C TRP A 542 -11.73 15.51 -16.85
N GLU A 543 -13.03 15.76 -16.91
CA GLU A 543 -14.06 14.76 -17.24
C GLU A 543 -13.85 14.14 -18.64
N ALA A 544 -13.07 14.81 -19.50
CA ALA A 544 -12.64 14.27 -20.78
C ALA A 544 -11.75 13.03 -20.64
N LEU A 545 -10.91 12.96 -19.59
CA LEU A 545 -10.09 11.78 -19.30
C LEU A 545 -10.97 10.56 -18.95
N SER A 546 -11.99 10.75 -18.10
CA SER A 546 -12.91 9.68 -17.73
C SER A 546 -13.62 9.08 -18.95
N ARG A 547 -14.07 9.95 -19.87
CA ARG A 547 -14.68 9.50 -21.14
C ARG A 547 -13.71 8.72 -22.04
N ALA A 548 -12.45 9.18 -22.15
CA ALA A 548 -11.45 8.48 -22.93
C ALA A 548 -11.14 7.08 -22.35
N VAL A 549 -11.06 6.98 -21.01
CA VAL A 549 -10.86 5.71 -20.30
C VAL A 549 -12.05 4.76 -20.50
N GLU A 550 -13.29 5.24 -20.38
CA GLU A 550 -14.50 4.45 -20.62
C GLU A 550 -14.59 3.95 -22.08
N GLY A 551 -14.29 4.84 -23.04
CA GLY A 551 -14.34 4.52 -24.47
C GLY A 551 -13.36 3.42 -24.89
N GLU A 552 -12.11 3.44 -24.40
CA GLU A 552 -11.14 2.37 -24.69
C GLU A 552 -11.43 1.07 -23.92
N THR A 553 -12.02 1.17 -22.71
CA THR A 553 -12.42 -0.02 -21.93
C THR A 553 -13.56 -0.79 -22.61
N LEU A 554 -14.49 -0.09 -23.26
CA LEU A 554 -15.58 -0.70 -24.05
C LEU A 554 -15.11 -1.27 -25.39
N ALA A 555 -13.99 -0.80 -25.92
CA ALA A 555 -13.43 -1.26 -27.21
C ALA A 555 -12.52 -2.50 -27.08
N ARG A 556 -12.10 -2.85 -25.87
CA ARG A 556 -11.32 -4.06 -25.52
C ARG A 556 -12.22 -5.20 -25.05
#